data_4a05eba667c6c4db8f582748147856c0
#
_entry.id   4a05eba667c6c4db8f582748147856c0
#
_cell.length_a   1.000
_cell.length_b   1.000
_cell.length_c   1.000
_cell.angle_alpha   90.00
_cell.angle_beta   90.00
_cell.angle_gamma   90.00
#
_symmetry.space_group_name_H-M   'P 1'
#
loop_
_entity.id
_entity.type
_entity.pdbx_description
1 polymer ?
#
loop_
_entity_poly.entity_id
_entity_poly.type
_entity_poly.pdbx_seq_one_letter_code
_entity_poly.pdbx_strand_id
1 'polypeptide(L)'
;MRIFIKEVSSKNYIMNSLSIGIISYNEEKNITNLLDSIKSQYLGKFSLKEIIISDDSNDDTPFLIKEFIKNNSQFLIRLFHHNERRGASAGWNEIFREAKGDYLVLYDADVILEKETTYNLVNGFSSEIGLCAGNPQPIEIINIYGRATKFISTWLQNVRKVGLTQFMVMGRGLAIRQDLAKVIIISDNIIAIDYFLQLKVLELNKKVIYVDNSKIYFKTPKNLEDFLSQVLRANFGHKQLSYFKTKKLSFVTSLKITFKSFLFDPYGGIATLYCYFFIPYYKLNYKHNMLSKWDIAKSTKG
;
A
#
# COMPACT_ATOMS: atom_id res chain seq x y z
N MET A 1 63.64 5.62 -6.07
CA MET A 1 62.30 5.97 -6.55
C MET A 1 61.34 4.91 -6.02
N ARG A 2 60.69 5.17 -4.87
CA ARG A 2 59.75 4.25 -4.21
C ARG A 2 58.34 4.59 -4.73
N ILE A 3 57.74 3.66 -5.46
CA ILE A 3 56.34 3.77 -5.94
C ILE A 3 55.45 3.42 -4.74
N PHE A 4 54.74 4.41 -4.21
CA PHE A 4 53.68 4.20 -3.25
C PHE A 4 52.43 3.67 -4.02
N ILE A 5 52.16 2.39 -3.92
CA ILE A 5 50.88 1.82 -4.30
C ILE A 5 49.90 2.20 -3.24
N LYS A 6 49.02 3.14 -3.57
CA LYS A 6 47.82 3.48 -2.76
C LYS A 6 46.90 2.27 -2.77
N GLU A 7 46.84 1.53 -1.66
CA GLU A 7 45.72 0.56 -1.46
C GLU A 7 44.42 1.31 -1.52
N VAL A 8 43.68 1.05 -2.61
CA VAL A 8 42.27 1.40 -2.70
C VAL A 8 41.53 0.44 -1.78
N SER A 9 41.32 0.86 -0.53
CA SER A 9 40.42 0.19 0.38
C SER A 9 39.06 0.06 -0.32
N SER A 10 38.74 -1.14 -0.78
CA SER A 10 37.38 -1.52 -1.18
C SER A 10 36.50 -1.40 0.06
N LYS A 11 35.85 -0.24 0.25
CA LYS A 11 34.70 -0.15 1.13
C LYS A 11 33.73 -1.22 0.66
N ASN A 12 33.62 -2.32 1.39
CA ASN A 12 32.51 -3.24 1.26
C ASN A 12 31.22 -2.43 1.49
N TYR A 13 30.60 -1.98 0.40
CA TYR A 13 29.25 -1.46 0.44
C TYR A 13 28.38 -2.62 0.87
N ILE A 14 27.98 -2.66 2.15
CA ILE A 14 26.93 -3.55 2.62
C ILE A 14 25.70 -3.12 1.84
N MET A 15 25.37 -3.88 0.81
CA MET A 15 24.13 -3.68 0.05
C MET A 15 22.98 -3.99 1.01
N ASN A 16 22.21 -2.98 1.38
CA ASN A 16 21.00 -3.18 2.17
C ASN A 16 20.04 -4.08 1.37
N SER A 17 19.58 -5.15 2.01
CA SER A 17 18.67 -6.12 1.41
C SER A 17 17.21 -5.73 1.64
N LEU A 18 16.34 -6.09 0.70
CA LEU A 18 14.90 -5.92 0.84
C LEU A 18 14.15 -7.24 0.65
N SER A 19 13.08 -7.41 1.41
CA SER A 19 12.04 -8.40 1.16
C SER A 19 10.81 -7.68 0.59
N ILE A 20 10.11 -8.34 -0.36
CA ILE A 20 8.80 -7.87 -0.84
C ILE A 20 7.73 -8.78 -0.25
N GLY A 21 6.74 -8.19 0.41
CA GLY A 21 5.59 -8.89 0.97
C GLY A 21 4.31 -8.58 0.19
N ILE A 22 3.54 -9.61 -0.14
CA ILE A 22 2.27 -9.50 -0.87
C ILE A 22 1.21 -10.28 -0.10
N ILE A 23 0.05 -9.65 0.14
CA ILE A 23 -1.14 -10.36 0.59
C ILE A 23 -2.08 -10.54 -0.60
N SER A 24 -2.66 -11.73 -0.76
CA SER A 24 -3.62 -12.02 -1.83
C SER A 24 -4.87 -12.74 -1.33
N TYR A 25 -6.00 -12.40 -1.96
CA TYR A 25 -7.26 -13.09 -1.79
C TYR A 25 -8.12 -12.92 -3.04
N ASN A 26 -8.26 -13.98 -3.84
CA ASN A 26 -9.01 -14.02 -5.09
C ASN A 26 -8.56 -12.93 -6.08
N GLU A 27 -7.30 -13.00 -6.49
CA GLU A 27 -6.64 -12.04 -7.39
C GLU A 27 -6.16 -12.68 -8.70
N GLU A 28 -6.83 -13.74 -9.18
CA GLU A 28 -6.44 -14.47 -10.41
C GLU A 28 -6.24 -13.57 -11.62
N LYS A 29 -6.96 -12.42 -11.72
CA LYS A 29 -6.85 -11.47 -12.83
C LYS A 29 -5.81 -10.36 -12.62
N ASN A 30 -5.22 -10.27 -11.44
CA ASN A 30 -4.32 -9.17 -11.09
C ASN A 30 -2.93 -9.65 -10.69
N ILE A 31 -2.81 -10.81 -10.02
CA ILE A 31 -1.58 -11.26 -9.37
C ILE A 31 -0.38 -11.35 -10.34
N THR A 32 -0.61 -11.85 -11.56
CA THR A 32 0.44 -11.98 -12.58
C THR A 32 0.97 -10.61 -12.98
N ASN A 33 0.09 -9.60 -13.17
CA ASN A 33 0.51 -8.25 -13.50
C ASN A 33 1.39 -7.61 -12.42
N LEU A 34 1.06 -7.84 -11.13
CA LEU A 34 1.90 -7.40 -10.04
C LEU A 34 3.26 -8.10 -10.07
N LEU A 35 3.30 -9.43 -10.17
CA LEU A 35 4.53 -10.20 -10.17
C LEU A 35 5.45 -9.84 -11.34
N ASP A 36 4.90 -9.60 -12.53
CA ASP A 36 5.66 -9.12 -13.70
C ASP A 36 6.19 -7.69 -13.47
N SER A 37 5.41 -6.82 -12.82
CA SER A 37 5.87 -5.49 -12.48
C SER A 37 6.97 -5.51 -11.42
N ILE A 38 6.95 -6.45 -10.46
CA ILE A 38 8.03 -6.67 -9.49
C ILE A 38 9.30 -7.18 -10.18
N LYS A 39 9.16 -8.14 -11.08
CA LYS A 39 10.27 -8.67 -11.87
C LYS A 39 11.02 -7.58 -12.64
N SER A 40 10.32 -6.55 -13.10
CA SER A 40 10.88 -5.45 -13.89
C SER A 40 11.40 -4.27 -13.06
N GLN A 41 11.36 -4.35 -11.70
CA GLN A 41 11.80 -3.26 -10.84
C GLN A 41 13.29 -2.97 -10.96
N TYR A 42 13.62 -1.68 -11.07
CA TYR A 42 14.95 -1.18 -10.82
C TYR A 42 15.19 -1.03 -9.32
N LEU A 43 16.21 -1.67 -8.79
CA LEU A 43 16.50 -1.68 -7.34
C LEU A 43 17.76 -0.87 -6.97
N GLY A 44 18.51 -0.38 -7.96
CA GLY A 44 19.71 0.44 -7.73
C GLY A 44 20.73 -0.27 -6.84
N LYS A 45 21.02 0.33 -5.70
CA LYS A 45 21.98 -0.18 -4.70
C LYS A 45 21.41 -1.24 -3.74
N PHE A 46 20.13 -1.61 -3.87
CA PHE A 46 19.49 -2.59 -3.00
C PHE A 46 19.46 -3.96 -3.65
N SER A 47 19.52 -5.02 -2.85
CA SER A 47 19.39 -6.40 -3.32
C SER A 47 18.05 -6.98 -2.89
N LEU A 48 17.30 -7.59 -3.82
CA LEU A 48 16.10 -8.35 -3.50
C LEU A 48 16.51 -9.68 -2.86
N LYS A 49 16.15 -9.86 -1.60
CA LYS A 49 16.43 -11.09 -0.86
C LYS A 49 15.40 -12.17 -1.12
N GLU A 50 14.12 -11.79 -1.12
CA GLU A 50 13.01 -12.70 -1.32
C GLU A 50 11.70 -11.95 -1.61
N ILE A 51 10.74 -12.67 -2.17
CA ILE A 51 9.33 -12.26 -2.28
C ILE A 51 8.51 -13.24 -1.42
N ILE A 52 7.68 -12.72 -0.53
CA ILE A 52 6.84 -13.50 0.38
C ILE A 52 5.39 -13.21 0.02
N ILE A 53 4.64 -14.23 -0.30
CA ILE A 53 3.22 -14.13 -0.65
C ILE A 53 2.42 -14.89 0.40
N SER A 54 1.54 -14.19 1.12
CA SER A 54 0.54 -14.79 2.01
C SER A 54 -0.79 -14.77 1.30
N ASP A 55 -1.29 -15.94 0.94
CA ASP A 55 -2.45 -16.13 0.07
C ASP A 55 -3.54 -16.93 0.78
N ASP A 56 -4.75 -16.35 0.84
CA ASP A 56 -5.95 -16.99 1.41
C ASP A 56 -7.00 -17.28 0.30
N SER A 57 -6.60 -17.36 -0.99
CA SER A 57 -7.49 -17.46 -2.15
C SER A 57 -8.11 -18.85 -2.31
N ASN A 58 -9.31 -18.88 -2.92
CA ASN A 58 -10.00 -20.09 -3.33
C ASN A 58 -10.35 -20.11 -4.84
N ASP A 59 -9.75 -19.19 -5.62
CA ASP A 59 -9.75 -19.14 -7.08
C ASP A 59 -8.40 -19.64 -7.65
N ASP A 60 -8.09 -19.33 -8.90
CA ASP A 60 -6.84 -19.77 -9.56
C ASP A 60 -5.60 -18.99 -9.13
N THR A 61 -5.70 -18.01 -8.19
CA THR A 61 -4.57 -17.21 -7.71
C THR A 61 -3.36 -18.06 -7.30
N PRO A 62 -3.49 -19.07 -6.39
CA PRO A 62 -2.34 -19.87 -5.94
C PRO A 62 -1.72 -20.72 -7.06
N PHE A 63 -2.52 -21.13 -8.04
CA PHE A 63 -2.01 -21.86 -9.22
C PHE A 63 -1.14 -20.92 -10.06
N LEU A 64 -1.61 -19.71 -10.38
CA LEU A 64 -0.85 -18.72 -11.16
C LEU A 64 0.45 -18.31 -10.48
N ILE A 65 0.44 -18.18 -9.14
CA ILE A 65 1.66 -17.89 -8.36
C ILE A 65 2.65 -19.05 -8.51
N LYS A 66 2.22 -20.31 -8.38
CA LYS A 66 3.09 -21.49 -8.54
C LYS A 66 3.68 -21.60 -9.94
N GLU A 67 2.91 -21.30 -10.98
CA GLU A 67 3.41 -21.22 -12.35
C GLU A 67 4.46 -20.11 -12.50
N PHE A 68 4.19 -18.93 -11.93
CA PHE A 68 5.16 -17.84 -11.97
C PHE A 68 6.47 -18.22 -11.30
N ILE A 69 6.43 -18.87 -10.12
CA ILE A 69 7.62 -19.37 -9.40
C ILE A 69 8.42 -20.34 -10.28
N LYS A 70 7.73 -21.31 -10.91
CA LYS A 70 8.38 -22.29 -11.80
C LYS A 70 9.12 -21.63 -12.97
N ASN A 71 8.52 -20.59 -13.55
CA ASN A 71 9.06 -19.90 -14.73
C ASN A 71 10.09 -18.80 -14.38
N ASN A 72 10.30 -18.48 -13.11
CA ASN A 72 11.16 -17.39 -12.63
C ASN A 72 12.05 -17.85 -11.46
N SER A 73 12.76 -18.99 -11.62
CA SER A 73 13.57 -19.63 -10.58
C SER A 73 14.75 -18.79 -10.08
N GLN A 74 15.10 -17.70 -10.77
CA GLN A 74 16.10 -16.74 -10.32
C GLN A 74 15.67 -15.91 -9.11
N PHE A 75 14.36 -15.85 -8.80
CA PHE A 75 13.83 -15.17 -7.62
C PHE A 75 13.50 -16.18 -6.53
N LEU A 76 13.90 -15.89 -5.30
CA LEU A 76 13.43 -16.62 -4.13
C LEU A 76 12.02 -16.15 -3.79
N ILE A 77 11.00 -16.89 -4.21
CA ILE A 77 9.59 -16.61 -3.93
C ILE A 77 9.06 -17.68 -2.98
N ARG A 78 8.48 -17.26 -1.87
CA ARG A 78 7.90 -18.12 -0.84
C ARG A 78 6.40 -17.89 -0.79
N LEU A 79 5.61 -18.90 -1.16
CA LEU A 79 4.16 -18.89 -1.10
C LEU A 79 3.68 -19.58 0.17
N PHE A 80 2.94 -18.86 1.02
CA PHE A 80 2.17 -19.38 2.14
C PHE A 80 0.69 -19.36 1.74
N HIS A 81 0.18 -20.48 1.26
CA HIS A 81 -1.21 -20.62 0.86
C HIS A 81 -2.03 -21.28 1.97
N HIS A 82 -3.21 -20.71 2.24
CA HIS A 82 -4.13 -21.17 3.28
C HIS A 82 -5.51 -21.42 2.68
N ASN A 83 -6.10 -22.56 3.03
CA ASN A 83 -7.43 -22.95 2.54
C ASN A 83 -8.56 -22.12 3.15
N GLU A 84 -8.32 -21.48 4.28
CA GLU A 84 -9.28 -20.62 4.94
C GLU A 84 -8.87 -19.16 4.87
N ARG A 85 -9.83 -18.27 4.64
CA ARG A 85 -9.61 -16.84 4.67
C ARG A 85 -9.32 -16.35 6.08
N ARG A 86 -8.08 -16.00 6.37
CA ARG A 86 -7.63 -15.48 7.67
C ARG A 86 -7.75 -13.95 7.76
N GLY A 87 -7.63 -13.27 6.61
CA GLY A 87 -7.74 -11.82 6.48
C GLY A 87 -6.39 -11.09 6.45
N ALA A 88 -6.44 -9.81 6.09
CA ALA A 88 -5.25 -9.01 5.82
C ALA A 88 -4.30 -8.88 7.03
N SER A 89 -4.81 -8.76 8.25
CA SER A 89 -3.99 -8.68 9.46
C SER A 89 -3.14 -9.92 9.67
N ALA A 90 -3.73 -11.12 9.50
CA ALA A 90 -3.01 -12.38 9.61
C ALA A 90 -1.93 -12.52 8.52
N GLY A 91 -2.25 -12.14 7.28
CA GLY A 91 -1.30 -12.15 6.16
C GLY A 91 -0.11 -11.23 6.41
N TRP A 92 -0.35 -9.98 6.86
CA TRP A 92 0.74 -9.04 7.18
C TRP A 92 1.59 -9.52 8.35
N ASN A 93 0.99 -10.05 9.43
CA ASN A 93 1.71 -10.62 10.56
C ASN A 93 2.60 -11.81 10.14
N GLU A 94 2.12 -12.66 9.22
CA GLU A 94 2.90 -13.76 8.65
C GLU A 94 4.10 -13.22 7.87
N ILE A 95 3.90 -12.25 6.99
CA ILE A 95 4.97 -11.60 6.22
C ILE A 95 5.98 -10.94 7.15
N PHE A 96 5.53 -10.22 8.20
CA PHE A 96 6.42 -9.57 9.17
C PHE A 96 7.33 -10.56 9.89
N ARG A 97 6.76 -11.72 10.28
CA ARG A 97 7.52 -12.79 10.92
C ARG A 97 8.55 -13.42 9.99
N GLU A 98 8.17 -13.65 8.73
CA GLU A 98 8.94 -14.43 7.77
C GLU A 98 10.03 -13.62 7.05
N ALA A 99 9.87 -12.31 6.88
CA ALA A 99 10.78 -11.46 6.12
C ALA A 99 12.19 -11.40 6.73
N LYS A 100 13.23 -11.41 5.87
CA LYS A 100 14.65 -11.50 6.24
C LYS A 100 15.49 -10.33 5.69
N GLY A 101 14.93 -9.47 4.84
CA GLY A 101 15.59 -8.26 4.33
C GLY A 101 15.69 -7.18 5.41
N ASP A 102 16.57 -6.21 5.27
CA ASP A 102 16.71 -5.05 6.17
C ASP A 102 15.50 -4.13 6.06
N TYR A 103 14.90 -4.08 4.88
CA TYR A 103 13.66 -3.38 4.58
C TYR A 103 12.61 -4.35 4.08
N LEU A 104 11.37 -4.12 4.47
CA LEU A 104 10.20 -4.88 3.99
C LEU A 104 9.31 -3.94 3.20
N VAL A 105 9.13 -4.23 1.91
CA VAL A 105 8.21 -3.52 1.03
C VAL A 105 6.92 -4.32 0.90
N LEU A 106 5.79 -3.68 1.09
CA LEU A 106 4.47 -4.31 1.16
C LEU A 106 3.62 -3.81 0.00
N TYR A 107 3.03 -4.74 -0.77
CA TYR A 107 2.12 -4.45 -1.87
C TYR A 107 0.81 -5.22 -1.74
N ASP A 108 -0.30 -4.57 -2.13
CA ASP A 108 -1.56 -5.27 -2.39
C ASP A 108 -1.45 -6.02 -3.73
N ALA A 109 -2.16 -7.14 -3.88
CA ALA A 109 -2.05 -7.99 -5.06
C ALA A 109 -2.71 -7.41 -6.33
N ASP A 110 -3.50 -6.33 -6.20
CA ASP A 110 -4.26 -5.68 -7.29
C ASP A 110 -3.58 -4.41 -7.86
N VAL A 111 -2.26 -4.28 -7.70
CA VAL A 111 -1.51 -3.10 -8.16
C VAL A 111 -0.51 -3.42 -9.27
N ILE A 112 -0.10 -2.38 -9.99
CA ILE A 112 0.98 -2.40 -10.98
C ILE A 112 2.00 -1.33 -10.59
N LEU A 113 3.28 -1.66 -10.62
CA LEU A 113 4.36 -0.80 -10.16
C LEU A 113 5.03 -0.09 -11.35
N GLU A 114 5.32 1.21 -11.18
CA GLU A 114 6.26 1.89 -12.07
C GLU A 114 7.68 1.34 -11.85
N LYS A 115 8.54 1.40 -12.85
CA LYS A 115 9.87 0.74 -12.86
C LYS A 115 10.74 1.04 -11.64
N GLU A 116 10.63 2.23 -11.06
CA GLU A 116 11.46 2.67 -9.93
C GLU A 116 10.71 2.74 -8.60
N THR A 117 9.49 2.21 -8.55
CA THR A 117 8.61 2.30 -7.36
C THR A 117 9.28 1.75 -6.11
N THR A 118 9.80 0.52 -6.18
CA THR A 118 10.45 -0.14 -5.04
C THR A 118 11.72 0.59 -4.61
N TYR A 119 12.56 0.98 -5.58
CA TYR A 119 13.77 1.76 -5.31
C TYR A 119 13.45 3.07 -4.59
N ASN A 120 12.49 3.83 -5.10
CA ASN A 120 12.10 5.12 -4.53
C ASN A 120 11.59 4.98 -3.09
N LEU A 121 10.76 3.96 -2.80
CA LEU A 121 10.30 3.68 -1.44
C LEU A 121 11.46 3.43 -0.49
N VAL A 122 12.37 2.50 -0.86
CA VAL A 122 13.45 2.08 0.04
C VAL A 122 14.54 3.15 0.14
N ASN A 123 14.79 3.91 -0.93
CA ASN A 123 15.75 5.01 -0.91
C ASN A 123 15.33 6.20 -0.03
N GLY A 124 14.04 6.26 0.35
CA GLY A 124 13.51 7.24 1.31
C GLY A 124 13.96 7.02 2.76
N PHE A 125 14.52 5.87 3.10
CA PHE A 125 14.92 5.59 4.49
C PHE A 125 16.18 6.35 4.94
N SER A 126 16.10 6.78 6.19
CA SER A 126 17.26 7.22 7.01
C SER A 126 17.13 6.61 8.40
N SER A 127 18.07 6.86 9.30
CA SER A 127 18.03 6.36 10.69
C SER A 127 16.78 6.77 11.46
N GLU A 128 16.18 7.91 11.10
CA GLU A 128 14.98 8.45 11.76
C GLU A 128 13.67 7.98 11.12
N ILE A 129 13.69 7.52 9.86
CA ILE A 129 12.49 7.13 9.12
C ILE A 129 12.23 5.65 9.34
N GLY A 130 11.03 5.33 9.82
CA GLY A 130 10.57 3.96 10.07
C GLY A 130 9.62 3.42 8.99
N LEU A 131 8.91 4.33 8.28
CA LEU A 131 7.95 3.95 7.25
C LEU A 131 7.92 4.95 6.11
N CYS A 132 7.95 4.45 4.88
CA CYS A 132 7.81 5.19 3.64
C CYS A 132 6.49 4.79 2.96
N ALA A 133 5.63 5.75 2.69
CA ALA A 133 4.35 5.53 2.00
C ALA A 133 4.47 5.89 0.52
N GLY A 134 4.01 5.00 -0.35
CA GLY A 134 3.99 5.20 -1.80
C GLY A 134 2.89 6.16 -2.27
N ASN A 135 2.84 6.36 -3.57
CA ASN A 135 1.92 7.25 -4.25
C ASN A 135 0.92 6.47 -5.12
N PRO A 136 -0.21 6.00 -4.57
CA PRO A 136 -1.24 5.32 -5.34
C PRO A 136 -1.86 6.24 -6.42
N GLN A 137 -1.88 5.74 -7.66
CA GLN A 137 -2.41 6.42 -8.85
C GLN A 137 -3.52 5.60 -9.48
N PRO A 138 -4.75 6.11 -9.58
CA PRO A 138 -5.83 5.38 -10.23
C PRO A 138 -5.64 5.32 -11.75
N ILE A 139 -5.92 4.15 -12.31
CA ILE A 139 -5.96 3.91 -13.76
C ILE A 139 -7.36 3.41 -14.18
N GLU A 140 -7.61 3.27 -15.48
CA GLU A 140 -8.92 2.85 -16.03
C GLU A 140 -10.08 3.77 -15.59
N ILE A 141 -9.92 5.09 -15.77
CA ILE A 141 -10.90 6.11 -15.36
C ILE A 141 -12.00 6.23 -16.44
N ILE A 142 -12.84 5.19 -16.55
CA ILE A 142 -13.81 5.05 -17.64
C ILE A 142 -15.23 5.52 -17.28
N ASN A 143 -15.52 5.74 -16.00
CA ASN A 143 -16.87 6.08 -15.52
C ASN A 143 -16.83 7.15 -14.40
N ILE A 144 -18.02 7.53 -13.91
CA ILE A 144 -18.15 8.55 -12.85
C ILE A 144 -17.45 8.15 -11.53
N TYR A 145 -17.45 6.87 -11.18
CA TYR A 145 -16.81 6.36 -9.95
C TYR A 145 -15.29 6.42 -10.05
N GLY A 146 -14.75 6.10 -11.24
CA GLY A 146 -13.32 6.28 -11.53
C GLY A 146 -12.90 7.75 -11.48
N ARG A 147 -13.74 8.67 -12.01
CA ARG A 147 -13.49 10.12 -11.91
C ARG A 147 -13.49 10.60 -10.47
N ALA A 148 -14.46 10.17 -9.64
CA ALA A 148 -14.50 10.46 -8.22
C ALA A 148 -13.27 9.92 -7.49
N THR A 149 -12.86 8.69 -7.80
CA THR A 149 -11.65 8.08 -7.24
C THR A 149 -10.39 8.88 -7.61
N LYS A 150 -10.27 9.33 -8.86
CA LYS A 150 -9.16 10.18 -9.31
C LYS A 150 -9.12 11.50 -8.54
N PHE A 151 -10.25 12.17 -8.39
CA PHE A 151 -10.35 13.43 -7.64
C PHE A 151 -9.92 13.24 -6.19
N ILE A 152 -10.43 12.20 -5.50
CA ILE A 152 -10.05 11.87 -4.13
C ILE A 152 -8.56 11.56 -4.02
N SER A 153 -8.01 10.78 -4.95
CA SER A 153 -6.58 10.44 -4.97
C SER A 153 -5.71 11.69 -5.13
N THR A 154 -6.06 12.60 -6.03
CA THR A 154 -5.37 13.88 -6.22
C THR A 154 -5.47 14.76 -4.97
N TRP A 155 -6.65 14.83 -4.33
CA TRP A 155 -6.83 15.54 -3.08
C TRP A 155 -5.92 14.98 -1.98
N LEU A 156 -5.89 13.66 -1.81
CA LEU A 156 -5.04 12.97 -0.84
C LEU A 156 -3.54 13.18 -1.09
N GLN A 157 -3.10 13.23 -2.34
CA GLN A 157 -1.71 13.59 -2.68
C GLN A 157 -1.37 15.00 -2.21
N ASN A 158 -2.25 15.96 -2.47
CA ASN A 158 -2.05 17.34 -2.02
C ASN A 158 -2.03 17.45 -0.48
N VAL A 159 -2.86 16.66 0.22
CA VAL A 159 -2.82 16.58 1.69
C VAL A 159 -1.48 16.03 2.18
N ARG A 160 -0.97 14.97 1.58
CA ARG A 160 0.32 14.35 1.97
C ARG A 160 1.51 15.29 1.76
N LYS A 161 1.47 16.14 0.72
CA LYS A 161 2.48 17.18 0.46
C LYS A 161 2.51 18.29 1.51
N VAL A 162 1.43 18.49 2.28
CA VAL A 162 1.41 19.46 3.40
C VAL A 162 2.18 18.95 4.62
N GLY A 163 2.37 17.64 4.74
CA GLY A 163 3.11 17.02 5.83
C GLY A 163 2.32 15.94 6.56
N LEU A 164 2.84 15.52 7.71
CA LEU A 164 2.28 14.42 8.48
C LEU A 164 0.85 14.73 8.96
N THR A 165 -0.09 13.93 8.53
CA THR A 165 -1.50 13.92 8.96
C THR A 165 -1.98 12.47 9.09
N GLN A 166 -3.25 12.28 9.48
CA GLN A 166 -3.90 10.96 9.47
C GLN A 166 -4.01 10.31 8.08
N PHE A 167 -3.69 11.03 7.00
CA PHE A 167 -3.73 10.55 5.61
C PHE A 167 -2.34 10.35 4.99
N MET A 168 -1.28 10.32 5.80
CA MET A 168 0.09 10.18 5.28
C MET A 168 0.28 8.84 4.59
N VAL A 169 -0.13 7.75 5.23
CA VAL A 169 -0.08 6.40 4.66
C VAL A 169 -1.44 6.07 4.05
N MET A 170 -1.41 5.56 2.85
CA MET A 170 -2.53 4.88 2.21
C MET A 170 -2.04 3.52 1.78
N GLY A 171 -2.85 2.50 1.90
CA GLY A 171 -2.56 1.15 1.45
C GLY A 171 -2.08 1.08 0.00
N ARG A 172 -1.95 -0.09 -0.55
CA ARG A 172 -1.48 -0.46 -1.88
C ARG A 172 0.03 -0.56 -2.04
N GLY A 173 0.84 0.23 -1.31
CA GLY A 173 2.28 0.07 -1.30
C GLY A 173 2.96 0.98 -0.30
N LEU A 174 3.77 0.37 0.54
CA LEU A 174 4.57 1.05 1.55
C LEU A 174 5.84 0.23 1.85
N ALA A 175 6.82 0.86 2.46
CA ALA A 175 8.00 0.16 2.97
C ALA A 175 8.20 0.48 4.46
N ILE A 176 8.58 -0.53 5.23
CA ILE A 176 8.85 -0.44 6.66
C ILE A 176 10.23 -1.05 6.97
N ARG A 177 10.91 -0.53 7.97
CA ARG A 177 12.14 -1.16 8.47
C ARG A 177 11.80 -2.50 9.11
N GLN A 178 12.62 -3.50 8.82
CA GLN A 178 12.36 -4.86 9.30
C GLN A 178 12.40 -5.00 10.83
N ASP A 179 13.26 -4.25 11.51
CA ASP A 179 13.32 -4.23 12.98
C ASP A 179 12.01 -3.73 13.60
N LEU A 180 11.33 -2.77 12.96
CA LEU A 180 10.02 -2.29 13.41
C LEU A 180 8.91 -3.28 13.05
N ALA A 181 8.92 -3.85 11.83
CA ALA A 181 7.94 -4.84 11.42
C ALA A 181 7.90 -6.05 12.37
N LYS A 182 9.07 -6.51 12.84
CA LYS A 182 9.20 -7.65 13.77
C LYS A 182 8.53 -7.44 15.13
N VAL A 183 8.41 -6.20 15.60
CA VAL A 183 7.82 -5.89 16.91
C VAL A 183 6.37 -5.42 16.83
N ILE A 184 5.88 -5.12 15.62
CA ILE A 184 4.48 -4.71 15.40
C ILE A 184 3.62 -5.93 15.18
N ILE A 185 2.58 -6.07 16.01
CA ILE A 185 1.54 -7.11 15.86
C ILE A 185 0.23 -6.41 15.51
N ILE A 186 -0.38 -6.82 14.38
CA ILE A 186 -1.64 -6.29 13.89
C ILE A 186 -2.76 -7.19 14.43
N SER A 187 -3.66 -6.62 15.24
CA SER A 187 -4.84 -7.36 15.72
C SER A 187 -5.84 -7.63 14.60
N ASP A 188 -6.52 -8.75 14.65
CA ASP A 188 -7.44 -9.23 13.58
C ASP A 188 -8.62 -8.30 13.31
N ASN A 189 -8.96 -7.42 14.25
CA ASN A 189 -10.06 -6.47 14.11
C ASN A 189 -9.65 -5.11 13.49
N ILE A 190 -8.37 -4.92 13.15
CA ILE A 190 -7.92 -3.64 12.55
C ILE A 190 -8.39 -3.53 11.11
N ILE A 191 -9.12 -2.45 10.82
CA ILE A 191 -9.69 -2.17 9.49
C ILE A 191 -8.70 -1.42 8.61
N ALA A 192 -8.12 -0.31 9.10
CA ALA A 192 -7.13 0.50 8.36
C ALA A 192 -5.71 0.11 8.80
N ILE A 193 -5.20 -1.00 8.26
CA ILE A 193 -3.88 -1.53 8.65
C ILE A 193 -2.76 -0.54 8.31
N ASP A 194 -2.82 0.11 7.17
CA ASP A 194 -1.89 1.15 6.72
C ASP A 194 -1.81 2.31 7.72
N TYR A 195 -2.94 2.83 8.16
CA TYR A 195 -2.99 3.87 9.18
C TYR A 195 -2.54 3.35 10.56
N PHE A 196 -2.88 2.11 10.92
CA PHE A 196 -2.37 1.47 12.13
C PHE A 196 -0.84 1.38 12.14
N LEU A 197 -0.23 0.97 11.03
CA LEU A 197 1.23 0.91 10.89
C LEU A 197 1.87 2.30 11.04
N GLN A 198 1.26 3.34 10.43
CA GLN A 198 1.68 4.73 10.65
C GLN A 198 1.73 5.08 12.15
N LEU A 199 0.65 4.77 12.88
CA LEU A 199 0.54 5.07 14.30
C LEU A 199 1.60 4.33 15.12
N LYS A 200 1.76 3.03 14.86
CA LYS A 200 2.74 2.20 15.58
C LYS A 200 4.18 2.66 15.33
N VAL A 201 4.53 3.03 14.12
CA VAL A 201 5.86 3.57 13.80
C VAL A 201 6.12 4.90 14.52
N LEU A 202 5.10 5.76 14.61
CA LEU A 202 5.19 7.01 15.38
C LEU A 202 5.33 6.77 16.89
N GLU A 203 4.62 5.78 17.46
CA GLU A 203 4.79 5.36 18.86
C GLU A 203 6.20 4.85 19.16
N LEU A 204 6.84 4.23 18.17
CA LEU A 204 8.25 3.78 18.25
C LEU A 204 9.26 4.92 17.99
N ASN A 205 8.81 6.18 18.07
CA ASN A 205 9.61 7.40 17.88
C ASN A 205 10.35 7.45 16.52
N LYS A 206 9.76 6.87 15.48
CA LYS A 206 10.25 6.97 14.10
C LYS A 206 9.35 7.85 13.26
N LYS A 207 9.93 8.48 12.24
CA LYS A 207 9.21 9.32 11.29
C LYS A 207 8.54 8.49 10.20
N VAL A 208 7.46 9.02 9.67
CA VAL A 208 6.75 8.48 8.51
C VAL A 208 6.79 9.51 7.41
N ILE A 209 7.14 9.11 6.19
CA ILE A 209 7.24 10.01 5.03
C ILE A 209 6.38 9.52 3.86
N TYR A 210 5.98 10.45 3.03
CA TYR A 210 5.37 10.21 1.73
C TYR A 210 6.40 10.36 0.61
N VAL A 211 6.46 9.38 -0.28
CA VAL A 211 7.39 9.30 -1.40
C VAL A 211 6.63 9.53 -2.71
N ASP A 212 6.53 10.78 -3.14
CA ASP A 212 5.68 11.21 -4.28
C ASP A 212 6.07 10.54 -5.61
N ASN A 213 7.34 10.25 -5.84
CA ASN A 213 7.84 9.60 -7.03
C ASN A 213 7.74 8.05 -7.01
N SER A 214 7.23 7.46 -5.93
CA SER A 214 6.97 6.02 -5.86
C SER A 214 5.54 5.73 -6.32
N LYS A 215 5.30 5.68 -7.63
CA LYS A 215 3.96 5.52 -8.20
C LYS A 215 3.51 4.07 -8.24
N ILE A 216 2.29 3.84 -7.78
CA ILE A 216 1.65 2.54 -7.68
C ILE A 216 0.28 2.64 -8.33
N TYR A 217 0.10 1.95 -9.44
CA TYR A 217 -1.12 2.02 -10.23
C TYR A 217 -2.16 1.02 -9.73
N PHE A 218 -3.43 1.45 -9.67
CA PHE A 218 -4.54 0.60 -9.25
C PHE A 218 -5.80 0.86 -10.07
N LYS A 219 -6.62 -0.18 -10.28
CA LYS A 219 -7.89 -0.09 -11.00
C LYS A 219 -8.95 0.63 -10.16
N THR A 220 -9.76 1.47 -10.82
CA THR A 220 -10.86 2.17 -10.17
C THR A 220 -12.11 1.30 -10.06
N PRO A 221 -12.98 1.54 -9.04
CA PRO A 221 -14.27 0.84 -8.96
C PRO A 221 -15.15 1.13 -10.17
N LYS A 222 -15.90 0.12 -10.63
CA LYS A 222 -16.75 0.21 -11.82
C LYS A 222 -18.21 0.51 -11.50
N ASN A 223 -18.61 0.44 -10.22
CA ASN A 223 -19.98 0.68 -9.76
C ASN A 223 -20.00 1.46 -8.44
N LEU A 224 -21.20 1.97 -8.06
CA LEU A 224 -21.40 2.79 -6.88
C LEU A 224 -21.16 2.00 -5.58
N GLU A 225 -21.58 0.73 -5.54
CA GLU A 225 -21.47 -0.11 -4.37
C GLU A 225 -19.99 -0.30 -3.95
N ASP A 226 -19.14 -0.69 -4.90
CA ASP A 226 -17.70 -0.86 -4.66
C ASP A 226 -17.03 0.45 -4.27
N PHE A 227 -17.41 1.57 -4.91
CA PHE A 227 -16.91 2.89 -4.55
C PHE A 227 -17.27 3.26 -3.09
N LEU A 228 -18.54 3.14 -2.72
CA LEU A 228 -19.02 3.47 -1.37
C LEU A 228 -18.46 2.53 -0.33
N SER A 229 -18.34 1.24 -0.63
CA SER A 229 -17.71 0.25 0.24
C SER A 229 -16.27 0.64 0.59
N GLN A 230 -15.46 1.03 -0.40
CA GLN A 230 -14.09 1.50 -0.18
C GLN A 230 -14.03 2.77 0.69
N VAL A 231 -14.89 3.76 0.40
CA VAL A 231 -14.95 5.02 1.17
C VAL A 231 -15.38 4.77 2.61
N LEU A 232 -16.42 3.96 2.82
CA LEU A 232 -16.90 3.64 4.17
C LEU A 232 -15.87 2.85 4.96
N ARG A 233 -15.21 1.86 4.35
CA ARG A 233 -14.12 1.10 4.98
C ARG A 233 -13.03 2.01 5.48
N ALA A 234 -12.56 2.94 4.65
CA ALA A 234 -11.55 3.92 5.05
C ALA A 234 -12.02 4.78 6.23
N ASN A 235 -13.25 5.32 6.16
CA ASN A 235 -13.82 6.15 7.23
C ASN A 235 -13.97 5.39 8.56
N PHE A 236 -14.42 4.14 8.52
CA PHE A 236 -14.56 3.32 9.73
C PHE A 236 -13.20 2.94 10.32
N GLY A 237 -12.23 2.58 9.49
CA GLY A 237 -10.87 2.30 9.95
C GLY A 237 -10.22 3.51 10.63
N HIS A 238 -10.35 4.70 10.06
CA HIS A 238 -9.89 5.93 10.70
C HIS A 238 -10.62 6.23 12.00
N LYS A 239 -11.94 6.00 12.05
CA LYS A 239 -12.74 6.18 13.28
C LYS A 239 -12.33 5.18 14.36
N GLN A 240 -12.10 3.92 13.99
CA GLN A 240 -11.64 2.87 14.91
C GLN A 240 -10.36 3.28 15.63
N LEU A 241 -9.43 3.92 14.92
CA LEU A 241 -8.13 4.33 15.44
C LEU A 241 -8.09 5.77 15.98
N SER A 242 -9.24 6.40 16.15
CA SER A 242 -9.34 7.82 16.57
C SER A 242 -8.86 8.11 17.99
N TYR A 243 -8.70 7.09 18.83
CA TYR A 243 -8.15 7.20 20.19
C TYR A 243 -6.64 7.47 20.23
N PHE A 244 -5.92 7.18 19.13
CA PHE A 244 -4.53 7.58 19.01
C PHE A 244 -4.42 9.10 18.80
N LYS A 245 -3.54 9.74 19.57
CA LYS A 245 -3.27 11.17 19.41
C LYS A 245 -2.37 11.41 18.20
N THR A 246 -2.94 11.85 17.10
CA THR A 246 -2.18 12.20 15.89
C THR A 246 -2.52 13.59 15.39
N LYS A 247 -1.59 14.21 14.67
CA LYS A 247 -1.83 15.50 14.02
C LYS A 247 -2.92 15.31 12.96
N LYS A 248 -4.06 15.96 13.16
CA LYS A 248 -5.17 15.98 12.20
C LYS A 248 -4.97 17.10 11.18
N LEU A 249 -5.43 16.86 9.96
CA LEU A 249 -5.52 17.92 8.95
C LEU A 249 -6.46 19.03 9.46
N SER A 250 -6.00 20.28 9.45
CA SER A 250 -6.83 21.40 9.88
C SER A 250 -7.97 21.64 8.88
N PHE A 251 -9.12 22.09 9.38
CA PHE A 251 -10.29 22.38 8.56
C PHE A 251 -9.96 23.42 7.45
N VAL A 252 -9.25 24.48 7.80
CA VAL A 252 -8.86 25.54 6.85
C VAL A 252 -7.96 24.97 5.74
N THR A 253 -6.98 24.14 6.09
CA THR A 253 -6.10 23.49 5.10
C THR A 253 -6.87 22.52 4.21
N SER A 254 -7.78 21.74 4.80
CA SER A 254 -8.66 20.84 4.04
C SER A 254 -9.50 21.62 3.02
N LEU A 255 -10.13 22.72 3.46
CA LEU A 255 -10.97 23.56 2.59
C LEU A 255 -10.16 24.17 1.43
N LYS A 256 -8.96 24.69 1.71
CA LYS A 256 -8.06 25.25 0.68
C LYS A 256 -7.67 24.19 -0.37
N ILE A 257 -7.31 22.98 0.08
CA ILE A 257 -6.95 21.89 -0.83
C ILE A 257 -8.17 21.45 -1.64
N THR A 258 -9.35 21.33 -1.02
CA THR A 258 -10.58 20.96 -1.72
C THR A 258 -10.94 21.97 -2.79
N PHE A 259 -10.90 23.26 -2.48
CA PHE A 259 -11.19 24.32 -3.44
C PHE A 259 -10.20 24.30 -4.61
N LYS A 260 -8.90 24.19 -4.32
CA LYS A 260 -7.86 24.07 -5.36
C LYS A 260 -8.07 22.84 -6.23
N SER A 261 -8.37 21.68 -5.63
CA SER A 261 -8.64 20.44 -6.37
C SER A 261 -9.87 20.56 -7.26
N PHE A 262 -10.91 21.25 -6.78
CA PHE A 262 -12.14 21.50 -7.54
C PHE A 262 -11.91 22.42 -8.74
N LEU A 263 -11.08 23.46 -8.59
CA LEU A 263 -10.68 24.33 -9.72
C LEU A 263 -9.88 23.56 -10.78
N PHE A 264 -9.08 22.60 -10.37
CA PHE A 264 -8.25 21.80 -11.29
C PHE A 264 -9.04 20.71 -12.02
N ASP A 265 -10.01 20.08 -11.34
CA ASP A 265 -10.85 19.02 -11.87
C ASP A 265 -12.30 19.17 -11.37
N PRO A 266 -13.06 20.12 -11.96
CA PRO A 266 -14.46 20.35 -11.56
C PRO A 266 -15.36 19.14 -11.85
N TYR A 267 -15.13 18.40 -12.93
CA TYR A 267 -15.90 17.19 -13.25
C TYR A 267 -15.65 16.06 -12.25
N GLY A 268 -14.42 15.84 -11.81
CA GLY A 268 -14.10 14.90 -10.74
C GLY A 268 -14.70 15.32 -9.40
N GLY A 269 -14.69 16.63 -9.11
CA GLY A 269 -15.36 17.20 -7.94
C GLY A 269 -16.86 16.92 -7.93
N ILE A 270 -17.56 17.20 -9.03
CA ILE A 270 -19.01 16.92 -9.19
C ILE A 270 -19.28 15.41 -9.07
N ALA A 271 -18.46 14.58 -9.72
CA ALA A 271 -18.57 13.12 -9.61
C ALA A 271 -18.44 12.64 -8.16
N THR A 272 -17.53 13.24 -7.40
CA THR A 272 -17.32 12.92 -5.98
C THR A 272 -18.54 13.33 -5.13
N LEU A 273 -19.09 14.52 -5.36
CA LEU A 273 -20.30 14.99 -4.67
C LEU A 273 -21.50 14.10 -4.99
N TYR A 274 -21.67 13.71 -6.24
CA TYR A 274 -22.71 12.77 -6.65
C TYR A 274 -22.58 11.44 -5.90
N CYS A 275 -21.40 10.83 -5.89
CA CYS A 275 -21.19 9.57 -5.17
C CYS A 275 -21.43 9.71 -3.66
N TYR A 276 -20.97 10.81 -3.05
CA TYR A 276 -21.10 11.05 -1.62
C TYR A 276 -22.54 11.31 -1.18
N PHE A 277 -23.39 11.79 -2.08
CA PHE A 277 -24.83 11.95 -1.80
C PHE A 277 -25.48 10.62 -1.35
N PHE A 278 -25.00 9.48 -1.84
CA PHE A 278 -25.54 8.16 -1.50
C PHE A 278 -24.94 7.55 -0.20
N ILE A 279 -23.91 8.16 0.40
CA ILE A 279 -23.27 7.63 1.63
C ILE A 279 -24.29 7.41 2.77
N PRO A 280 -25.19 8.36 3.12
CA PRO A 280 -26.13 8.17 4.22
C PRO A 280 -27.05 6.96 4.00
N TYR A 281 -27.61 6.85 2.78
CA TYR A 281 -28.49 5.73 2.41
C TYR A 281 -27.74 4.39 2.46
N TYR A 282 -26.57 4.32 1.85
CA TYR A 282 -25.75 3.11 1.83
C TYR A 282 -25.33 2.68 3.23
N LYS A 283 -24.99 3.65 4.10
CA LYS A 283 -24.59 3.41 5.48
C LYS A 283 -25.72 2.80 6.33
N LEU A 284 -26.98 3.18 6.09
CA LEU A 284 -28.14 2.62 6.79
C LEU A 284 -28.40 1.16 6.39
N ASN A 285 -28.15 0.82 5.13
CA ASN A 285 -28.40 -0.51 4.56
C ASN A 285 -27.17 -1.44 4.62
N TYR A 286 -26.00 -0.89 4.93
CA TYR A 286 -24.76 -1.66 5.02
C TYR A 286 -24.75 -2.47 6.32
N LYS A 287 -25.17 -3.75 6.21
CA LYS A 287 -25.05 -4.72 7.32
C LYS A 287 -23.59 -4.93 7.65
N HIS A 288 -23.21 -4.52 8.84
CA HIS A 288 -21.87 -4.54 9.37
C HIS A 288 -21.32 -5.97 9.60
N ASN A 289 -20.76 -6.59 8.60
CA ASN A 289 -19.74 -7.62 8.80
C ASN A 289 -18.37 -6.94 8.82
N MET A 290 -18.17 -6.03 9.79
CA MET A 290 -16.93 -5.28 9.95
C MET A 290 -15.95 -6.01 10.85
N LEU A 291 -15.48 -7.14 10.41
CA LEU A 291 -14.28 -7.79 10.91
C LEU A 291 -13.20 -7.66 9.83
N SER A 292 -11.97 -8.00 10.13
CA SER A 292 -10.82 -8.04 9.21
C SER A 292 -11.06 -8.80 7.88
N LYS A 293 -12.17 -9.51 7.76
CA LYS A 293 -12.67 -10.24 6.58
C LYS A 293 -13.76 -9.44 5.84
N TRP A 294 -13.53 -8.17 5.54
CA TRP A 294 -14.50 -7.33 4.81
C TRP A 294 -14.78 -7.78 3.38
N ASP A 295 -15.92 -7.28 2.86
CA ASP A 295 -16.29 -7.49 1.47
C ASP A 295 -15.28 -6.81 0.53
N ILE A 296 -14.95 -7.53 -0.52
CA ILE A 296 -13.97 -7.12 -1.53
C ILE A 296 -14.71 -6.29 -2.58
N ALA A 297 -14.06 -5.24 -3.10
CA ALA A 297 -14.56 -4.53 -4.27
C ALA A 297 -14.48 -5.45 -5.50
N LYS A 298 -15.58 -6.14 -5.82
CA LYS A 298 -15.61 -7.19 -6.85
C LYS A 298 -15.24 -6.66 -8.24
N SER A 299 -15.60 -5.41 -8.55
CA SER A 299 -15.34 -4.81 -9.86
C SER A 299 -13.89 -4.48 -10.13
N THR A 300 -13.02 -4.45 -9.11
CA THR A 300 -11.57 -4.25 -9.29
C THR A 300 -10.81 -5.56 -9.48
N LYS A 301 -11.47 -6.70 -9.26
CA LYS A 301 -10.88 -8.03 -9.40
C LYS A 301 -11.10 -8.65 -10.80
N GLY A 302 -11.67 -7.92 -11.75
CA GLY A 302 -11.82 -8.45 -13.08
C GLY A 302 -12.53 -7.58 -14.05
#